data_d1468aa9a90f9f5e5279b450f6f7b796
#
_entry.id   d1468aa9a90f9f5e5279b450f6f7b796
#
_cell.length_a   1.000
_cell.length_b   1.000
_cell.length_c   1.000
_cell.angle_alpha   90.00
_cell.angle_beta   90.00
_cell.angle_gamma   90.00
#
_symmetry.space_group_name_H-M   'P 1'
#
loop_
_entity.id
_entity.type
_entity.pdbx_description
1 polymer ?
#
loop_
_entity_poly.entity_id
_entity_poly.type
_entity_poly.pdbx_seq_one_letter_code
_entity_poly.pdbx_strand_id
1 'polypeptide(L)'
;MKLTTMTMAAMTVGVFAFVTIPATSGKAETPLPMTAAAATPPKDDDHAGEAKDAHGDDDHAGEAKEAHGDDDHAGEAKDAHGDDDHAGEAKDAHGDDDHAGEAKDAHGDDDHAGEAEGAHGDEGGGDVVKLTPEVAKEAGILLEQAELGALGESLSLPAEIRFDADRMANVTPKVSGVIDRLLVGEGDTVAYGDTLALITSRELAGLKSQWIIAQTNEVLAAQALERLEGLWAQKITSEANVQTARAEHESAKTESEAAETELHAVGIDHAALEKIATAPDGNNANAYLTAPLAGTIVRRAATLGETVTAGDSSAKVLFTIVDDSVVWADIAVYKQDISRVRIGAPVALKSDAGDVIAQSTVAFVLPVIDEVSRTATARVIIDNSDRTLTPGQFVIADLSVGNAAEVLRVPQSAVQLVENRPSVFVPVDGGFAPRAVMVGTTAGGYVEIRTGLEEGDLFVSDGAFTLKAQLEKDAFGDGHGH
;
A
#
# COMPACT_ATOMS: atom_id res chain seq x y z
N MET A 1 55.10 15.29 -27.49
CA MET A 1 55.72 15.75 -26.23
C MET A 1 54.85 15.19 -25.12
N LYS A 2 55.16 14.02 -24.65
CA LYS A 2 55.49 13.52 -23.32
C LYS A 2 54.74 14.25 -22.18
N LEU A 3 53.85 13.57 -21.45
CA LEU A 3 54.17 13.10 -20.12
C LEU A 3 53.09 12.12 -19.60
N THR A 4 53.56 10.96 -19.29
CA THR A 4 52.94 9.85 -18.60
C THR A 4 52.91 10.15 -17.09
N THR A 5 51.82 9.94 -16.39
CA THR A 5 51.85 9.75 -14.93
C THR A 5 51.02 8.53 -14.55
N MET A 6 51.71 7.58 -14.05
CA MET A 6 51.34 6.29 -13.48
C MET A 6 50.98 6.54 -12.01
N THR A 7 49.79 6.12 -11.55
CA THR A 7 49.48 6.12 -10.13
C THR A 7 49.13 4.70 -9.69
N MET A 8 49.87 4.28 -8.70
CA MET A 8 49.97 2.99 -8.06
C MET A 8 48.70 2.64 -7.22
N ALA A 9 48.13 1.48 -7.43
CA ALA A 9 47.09 0.93 -6.59
C ALA A 9 47.71 0.31 -5.34
N ALA A 10 47.27 0.74 -4.17
CA ALA A 10 47.59 0.12 -2.89
C ALA A 10 46.54 -0.97 -2.56
N MET A 11 47.05 -2.19 -2.47
CA MET A 11 46.33 -3.40 -2.14
C MET A 11 46.31 -3.52 -0.59
N THR A 12 45.15 -3.35 0.04
CA THR A 12 45.00 -3.58 1.49
C THR A 12 44.53 -5.01 1.71
N VAL A 13 45.42 -5.82 2.29
CA VAL A 13 45.14 -7.19 2.73
C VAL A 13 44.41 -7.11 4.07
N GLY A 14 43.13 -7.50 4.09
CA GLY A 14 42.33 -7.68 5.31
C GLY A 14 42.58 -9.07 5.91
N VAL A 15 43.14 -9.11 7.10
CA VAL A 15 43.32 -10.32 7.89
C VAL A 15 41.99 -10.67 8.54
N PHE A 16 41.39 -11.80 8.15
CA PHE A 16 40.27 -12.39 8.86
C PHE A 16 40.80 -13.24 10.02
N ALA A 17 40.49 -12.83 11.22
CA ALA A 17 40.71 -13.63 12.43
C ALA A 17 39.59 -14.66 12.60
N PHE A 18 39.93 -15.93 12.49
CA PHE A 18 39.04 -17.03 12.86
C PHE A 18 38.97 -17.13 14.37
N VAL A 19 37.78 -16.88 14.94
CA VAL A 19 37.49 -17.21 16.34
C VAL A 19 36.97 -18.65 16.38
N THR A 20 37.79 -19.56 16.89
CA THR A 20 37.42 -20.94 17.22
C THR A 20 36.70 -20.98 18.56
N ILE A 21 35.43 -21.42 18.55
CA ILE A 21 34.64 -21.72 19.73
C ILE A 21 34.89 -23.21 20.10
N PRO A 22 35.26 -23.56 21.35
CA PRO A 22 35.44 -24.95 21.73
C PRO A 22 34.10 -25.65 21.92
N ALA A 23 33.98 -26.85 21.34
CA ALA A 23 32.87 -27.76 21.51
C ALA A 23 32.85 -28.32 22.95
N THR A 24 31.81 -28.03 23.70
CA THR A 24 31.50 -28.73 24.96
C THR A 24 30.75 -30.02 24.66
N SER A 25 31.38 -31.12 25.01
CA SER A 25 30.85 -32.47 25.03
C SER A 25 29.70 -32.59 26.05
N GLY A 26 28.46 -32.64 25.55
CA GLY A 26 27.26 -33.00 26.31
C GLY A 26 26.90 -34.45 26.03
N LYS A 27 26.88 -35.26 27.10
CA LYS A 27 26.54 -36.70 27.08
C LYS A 27 25.13 -36.92 26.54
N ALA A 28 25.02 -37.86 25.61
CA ALA A 28 23.75 -38.41 25.13
C ALA A 28 23.10 -39.23 26.27
N GLU A 29 21.92 -38.81 26.71
CA GLU A 29 21.00 -39.64 27.47
C GLU A 29 20.07 -40.38 26.50
N THR A 30 20.14 -41.70 26.58
CA THR A 30 19.29 -42.66 25.86
C THR A 30 17.88 -42.65 26.49
N PRO A 31 16.78 -42.50 25.71
CA PRO A 31 15.44 -42.74 26.25
C PRO A 31 15.13 -44.24 26.27
N LEU A 32 14.57 -44.69 27.39
CA LEU A 32 14.06 -46.04 27.68
C LEU A 32 12.84 -46.36 26.77
N PRO A 33 12.63 -47.64 26.41
CA PRO A 33 11.51 -48.06 25.59
C PRO A 33 10.20 -48.08 26.38
N MET A 34 9.18 -47.36 25.90
CA MET A 34 7.82 -47.52 26.38
C MET A 34 7.19 -48.80 25.81
N THR A 35 6.76 -49.64 26.72
CA THR A 35 6.02 -50.89 26.54
C THR A 35 4.69 -50.62 25.78
N ALA A 36 4.50 -51.34 24.67
CA ALA A 36 3.25 -51.41 23.95
C ALA A 36 2.24 -52.22 24.76
N ALA A 37 1.12 -51.60 25.10
CA ALA A 37 -0.08 -52.30 25.58
C ALA A 37 -0.88 -52.82 24.39
N ALA A 38 -1.00 -54.13 24.31
CA ALA A 38 -1.83 -54.83 23.35
C ALA A 38 -3.34 -54.58 23.62
N ALA A 39 -4.05 -54.03 22.65
CA ALA A 39 -5.50 -53.98 22.62
C ALA A 39 -5.98 -55.13 21.77
N THR A 40 -6.79 -56.03 22.38
CA THR A 40 -7.53 -57.14 21.80
C THR A 40 -8.64 -56.65 20.89
N PRO A 41 -8.93 -57.36 19.77
CA PRO A 41 -10.05 -57.03 18.89
C PRO A 41 -11.38 -57.60 19.48
N PRO A 42 -12.52 -56.92 19.25
CA PRO A 42 -13.81 -57.50 19.58
C PRO A 42 -14.26 -58.53 18.55
N LYS A 43 -14.95 -59.54 19.05
CA LYS A 43 -15.51 -60.74 18.39
C LYS A 43 -16.67 -60.39 17.44
N ASP A 44 -16.71 -61.17 16.35
CA ASP A 44 -17.79 -61.35 15.43
C ASP A 44 -19.08 -61.83 16.18
N ASP A 45 -20.22 -61.21 15.85
CA ASP A 45 -21.55 -61.79 16.08
C ASP A 45 -22.26 -61.85 14.73
N ASP A 46 -22.43 -63.11 14.29
CA ASP A 46 -23.28 -63.57 13.21
C ASP A 46 -24.72 -63.22 13.47
N HIS A 47 -25.42 -62.62 12.53
CA HIS A 47 -26.84 -62.83 12.30
C HIS A 47 -27.14 -62.90 10.82
N ALA A 48 -27.33 -64.17 10.38
CA ALA A 48 -28.02 -64.51 9.19
C ALA A 48 -29.52 -64.13 9.28
N GLY A 49 -30.02 -63.52 8.24
CA GLY A 49 -31.47 -63.22 8.08
C GLY A 49 -31.83 -63.32 6.61
N GLU A 50 -32.58 -64.31 6.30
CA GLU A 50 -33.02 -64.79 5.01
C GLU A 50 -33.83 -63.82 4.17
N ALA A 51 -33.74 -64.10 2.88
CA ALA A 51 -34.45 -63.58 1.72
C ALA A 51 -35.97 -63.57 1.84
N LYS A 52 -36.61 -62.70 1.08
CA LYS A 52 -37.78 -63.07 0.22
C LYS A 52 -38.02 -62.06 -0.89
N ASP A 53 -38.23 -62.69 -2.04
CA ASP A 53 -38.63 -62.20 -3.35
C ASP A 53 -39.89 -61.34 -3.36
N ALA A 54 -39.98 -60.41 -4.33
CA ALA A 54 -41.19 -60.22 -5.15
C ALA A 54 -40.90 -59.19 -6.29
N HIS A 55 -40.96 -59.71 -7.47
CA HIS A 55 -41.48 -59.28 -8.76
C HIS A 55 -42.16 -57.90 -8.84
N GLY A 56 -41.88 -57.22 -9.98
CA GLY A 56 -42.63 -56.12 -10.51
C GLY A 56 -42.05 -55.59 -11.80
N ASP A 57 -42.32 -56.33 -12.90
CA ASP A 57 -42.20 -55.84 -14.27
C ASP A 57 -43.28 -54.78 -14.49
N ASP A 58 -42.96 -53.68 -15.10
CA ASP A 58 -43.91 -52.96 -15.96
C ASP A 58 -43.14 -52.12 -17.01
N ASP A 59 -43.21 -52.65 -18.21
CA ASP A 59 -42.93 -51.98 -19.48
C ASP A 59 -43.97 -50.88 -19.73
N HIS A 60 -43.53 -49.72 -20.10
CA HIS A 60 -44.28 -48.81 -20.98
C HIS A 60 -43.37 -48.04 -21.91
N ALA A 61 -43.31 -48.56 -23.12
CA ALA A 61 -42.99 -47.82 -24.33
C ALA A 61 -44.11 -46.78 -24.61
N GLY A 62 -43.74 -45.57 -24.87
CA GLY A 62 -44.64 -44.50 -25.32
C GLY A 62 -43.92 -43.67 -26.38
N GLU A 63 -44.26 -44.04 -27.62
CA GLU A 63 -43.87 -43.26 -28.82
C GLU A 63 -44.62 -41.93 -28.94
N ALA A 64 -43.93 -41.04 -29.65
CA ALA A 64 -44.38 -40.06 -30.64
C ALA A 64 -45.14 -38.82 -30.18
N LYS A 65 -44.69 -37.66 -30.55
CA LYS A 65 -45.01 -37.01 -31.85
C LYS A 65 -44.41 -35.63 -31.93
N GLU A 66 -43.88 -35.36 -33.11
CA GLU A 66 -43.52 -34.05 -33.66
C GLU A 66 -44.72 -33.10 -33.66
N ALA A 67 -44.46 -31.84 -33.39
CA ALA A 67 -45.26 -30.71 -33.90
C ALA A 67 -44.43 -29.50 -34.04
N HIS A 68 -44.28 -29.09 -35.27
CA HIS A 68 -43.81 -27.82 -35.80
C HIS A 68 -44.49 -26.63 -35.15
N GLY A 69 -43.76 -25.55 -35.07
CA GLY A 69 -44.25 -24.24 -34.72
C GLY A 69 -43.20 -23.20 -35.04
N ASP A 70 -43.06 -22.90 -36.34
CA ASP A 70 -42.48 -21.67 -36.85
C ASP A 70 -43.46 -20.55 -36.50
N ASP A 71 -42.96 -19.48 -35.89
CA ASP A 71 -43.61 -18.17 -35.99
C ASP A 71 -42.52 -17.07 -35.86
N ASP A 72 -42.21 -16.59 -37.05
CA ASP A 72 -41.62 -15.28 -37.29
C ASP A 72 -42.58 -14.19 -36.85
N HIS A 73 -42.16 -13.30 -36.01
CA HIS A 73 -42.72 -11.96 -35.95
C HIS A 73 -41.63 -10.92 -35.78
N ALA A 74 -41.21 -10.39 -36.92
CA ALA A 74 -40.73 -9.05 -37.04
C ALA A 74 -41.87 -8.05 -36.66
N GLY A 75 -41.63 -7.23 -35.69
CA GLY A 75 -42.50 -6.15 -35.24
C GLY A 75 -41.74 -4.85 -35.21
N GLU A 76 -41.73 -4.15 -36.33
CA GLU A 76 -41.50 -2.71 -36.37
C GLU A 76 -42.72 -1.99 -35.79
N ALA A 77 -42.50 -1.04 -34.90
CA ALA A 77 -43.44 0.05 -34.61
C ALA A 77 -42.61 1.23 -34.13
N LYS A 78 -42.50 2.09 -34.88
CA LYS A 78 -42.79 3.49 -35.20
C LYS A 78 -43.54 4.25 -34.08
N ASP A 79 -42.89 5.38 -33.76
CA ASP A 79 -43.41 6.73 -33.54
C ASP A 79 -44.62 6.97 -32.66
N ALA A 80 -44.40 7.83 -31.64
CA ALA A 80 -45.28 9.02 -31.43
C ALA A 80 -44.70 9.83 -30.25
N HIS A 81 -44.16 10.97 -30.54
CA HIS A 81 -44.60 12.33 -30.21
C HIS A 81 -45.28 12.51 -28.85
N GLY A 82 -44.68 13.37 -28.04
CA GLY A 82 -45.27 14.00 -26.90
C GLY A 82 -44.44 15.20 -26.49
N ASP A 83 -44.57 16.27 -27.26
CA ASP A 83 -44.21 17.63 -26.88
C ASP A 83 -45.22 18.09 -25.83
N ASP A 84 -44.78 18.53 -24.69
CA ASP A 84 -45.56 19.43 -23.84
C ASP A 84 -44.68 20.54 -23.33
N ASP A 85 -44.69 21.62 -24.09
CA ASP A 85 -44.33 22.95 -23.67
C ASP A 85 -45.25 23.42 -22.55
N HIS A 86 -44.71 23.84 -21.46
CA HIS A 86 -45.32 24.81 -20.57
C HIS A 86 -44.36 25.92 -20.24
N ALA A 87 -44.38 26.92 -21.10
CA ALA A 87 -44.04 28.30 -20.77
C ALA A 87 -45.08 28.82 -19.76
N GLY A 88 -44.59 29.20 -18.59
CA GLY A 88 -45.36 29.94 -17.59
C GLY A 88 -44.67 31.28 -17.32
N GLU A 89 -45.05 32.27 -18.11
CA GLU A 89 -44.80 33.67 -17.75
C GLU A 89 -45.69 34.08 -16.56
N ALA A 90 -45.11 34.71 -15.58
CA ALA A 90 -45.85 35.63 -14.72
C ALA A 90 -44.95 36.83 -14.41
N LYS A 91 -45.28 37.89 -15.07
CA LYS A 91 -44.98 39.29 -14.75
C LYS A 91 -45.69 39.67 -13.45
N ASP A 92 -45.07 40.57 -12.72
CA ASP A 92 -45.53 41.86 -12.23
C ASP A 92 -44.58 42.27 -11.11
N ALA A 93 -43.79 43.29 -11.24
CA ALA A 93 -44.03 44.72 -11.33
C ALA A 93 -44.29 45.35 -9.96
N HIS A 94 -43.56 46.40 -9.76
CA HIS A 94 -43.69 47.51 -8.84
C HIS A 94 -42.97 47.46 -7.52
N GLY A 95 -42.08 48.44 -7.35
CA GLY A 95 -42.01 49.41 -6.33
C GLY A 95 -40.70 50.20 -6.36
N ASP A 96 -40.71 51.25 -7.14
CA ASP A 96 -39.80 52.41 -7.00
C ASP A 96 -40.16 53.14 -5.75
N ASP A 97 -39.21 53.47 -4.90
CA ASP A 97 -39.32 54.62 -4.02
C ASP A 97 -37.97 55.33 -3.90
N ASP A 98 -37.80 56.31 -4.74
CA ASP A 98 -36.84 57.40 -4.60
C ASP A 98 -37.10 58.21 -3.34
N HIS A 99 -36.10 58.37 -2.54
CA HIS A 99 -35.99 59.56 -1.67
C HIS A 99 -34.59 60.16 -1.75
N ALA A 100 -34.45 61.09 -2.68
CA ALA A 100 -33.48 62.16 -2.61
C ALA A 100 -33.86 63.13 -1.47
N GLY A 101 -32.95 63.37 -0.60
CA GLY A 101 -33.07 64.42 0.44
C GLY A 101 -31.78 65.24 0.51
N GLU A 102 -31.78 66.31 -0.26
CA GLU A 102 -30.84 67.43 -0.10
C GLU A 102 -31.16 68.24 1.13
N ALA A 103 -30.12 68.64 1.87
CA ALA A 103 -30.04 69.94 2.57
C ALA A 103 -28.61 70.06 3.13
N LYS A 104 -27.74 70.80 2.61
CA LYS A 104 -27.40 72.24 2.71
C LYS A 104 -27.27 72.78 4.12
N ASP A 105 -26.11 73.35 4.29
CA ASP A 105 -25.59 74.53 4.93
C ASP A 105 -24.83 74.30 6.23
N ALA A 106 -23.52 74.50 6.27
CA ALA A 106 -22.74 75.75 6.20
C ALA A 106 -22.46 76.34 7.62
N HIS A 107 -21.22 76.69 7.76
CA HIS A 107 -20.59 77.59 8.71
C HIS A 107 -20.02 77.09 10.04
N GLY A 108 -18.75 77.47 10.17
CA GLY A 108 -18.05 77.61 11.41
C GLY A 108 -16.54 77.44 11.27
N ASP A 109 -15.89 78.44 10.66
CA ASP A 109 -14.47 78.72 10.85
C ASP A 109 -14.22 79.08 12.27
N ASP A 110 -13.29 78.43 12.94
CA ASP A 110 -12.55 79.06 14.03
C ASP A 110 -11.15 78.50 14.09
N ASP A 111 -10.21 79.29 13.63
CA ASP A 111 -8.78 79.19 13.78
C ASP A 111 -8.41 79.23 15.30
N HIS A 112 -7.74 78.17 15.75
CA HIS A 112 -6.80 78.31 16.89
C HIS A 112 -5.53 77.53 16.58
N ALA A 113 -4.52 78.30 16.16
CA ALA A 113 -3.15 77.93 16.29
C ALA A 113 -2.78 77.76 17.76
N GLY A 114 -2.27 76.57 18.11
CA GLY A 114 -1.73 76.31 19.46
C GLY A 114 -0.57 75.34 19.31
N GLU A 115 0.62 75.90 19.29
CA GLU A 115 1.86 75.21 19.45
C GLU A 115 1.92 74.48 20.76
N ALA A 116 2.16 73.15 20.79
CA ALA A 116 2.75 72.53 21.97
C ALA A 116 3.55 71.31 21.49
N GLU A 117 4.84 71.48 21.46
CA GLU A 117 5.81 70.41 21.50
C GLU A 117 5.55 69.53 22.72
N GLY A 118 5.40 68.24 22.48
CA GLY A 118 5.29 67.23 23.51
C GLY A 118 5.58 65.88 22.90
N ALA A 119 6.85 65.53 22.84
CA ALA A 119 7.27 64.17 22.58
C ALA A 119 6.77 63.30 23.75
N HIS A 120 5.64 62.64 23.55
CA HIS A 120 5.28 61.51 24.40
C HIS A 120 5.78 60.24 23.72
N GLY A 121 6.90 59.73 24.26
CA GLY A 121 7.29 58.35 24.06
C GLY A 121 6.11 57.50 24.49
N ASP A 122 5.66 56.66 23.58
CA ASP A 122 4.69 55.60 23.85
C ASP A 122 5.40 54.54 24.73
N GLU A 123 5.46 54.82 26.03
CA GLU A 123 5.72 53.80 27.03
C GLU A 123 4.46 52.96 27.14
N GLY A 124 4.39 51.97 26.24
CA GLY A 124 3.46 50.84 26.36
C GLY A 124 3.81 50.04 27.60
N GLY A 125 3.42 50.58 28.78
CA GLY A 125 3.47 49.88 30.05
C GLY A 125 2.45 48.74 30.05
N GLY A 126 2.71 47.68 29.31
CA GLY A 126 2.04 46.40 29.49
C GLY A 126 2.46 45.83 30.85
N ASP A 127 1.49 45.36 31.65
CA ASP A 127 1.74 44.76 32.94
C ASP A 127 2.82 43.66 32.85
N VAL A 128 3.89 43.82 33.63
CA VAL A 128 5.02 42.86 33.65
C VAL A 128 4.70 41.77 34.66
N VAL A 129 4.70 40.53 34.21
CA VAL A 129 4.63 39.37 35.09
C VAL A 129 5.97 39.19 35.80
N LYS A 130 6.03 39.53 37.07
CA LYS A 130 7.23 39.47 37.91
C LYS A 130 7.55 38.03 38.28
N LEU A 131 8.51 37.42 37.56
CA LEU A 131 9.02 36.09 37.83
C LEU A 131 10.53 36.10 37.77
N THR A 132 11.17 35.47 38.79
CA THR A 132 12.62 35.26 38.71
C THR A 132 12.94 34.15 37.71
N PRO A 133 14.14 34.13 37.10
CA PRO A 133 14.52 33.10 36.17
C PRO A 133 14.40 31.67 36.72
N GLU A 134 14.64 31.49 38.01
CA GLU A 134 14.55 30.20 38.70
C GLU A 134 13.09 29.70 38.73
N VAL A 135 12.17 30.59 39.15
CA VAL A 135 10.73 30.29 39.21
C VAL A 135 10.15 30.07 37.81
N ALA A 136 10.61 30.84 36.83
CA ALA A 136 10.21 30.64 35.42
C ALA A 136 10.57 29.24 34.90
N LYS A 137 11.79 28.78 35.21
CA LYS A 137 12.25 27.43 34.82
C LYS A 137 11.46 26.31 35.53
N GLU A 138 11.16 26.48 36.82
CA GLU A 138 10.29 25.56 37.59
C GLU A 138 8.86 25.54 37.07
N ALA A 139 8.36 26.65 36.53
CA ALA A 139 7.05 26.74 35.90
C ALA A 139 7.00 26.22 34.46
N GLY A 140 8.11 25.66 33.93
CA GLY A 140 8.19 25.11 32.60
C GLY A 140 8.22 26.16 31.49
N ILE A 141 8.66 27.40 31.81
CA ILE A 141 8.79 28.47 30.82
C ILE A 141 10.11 28.28 30.06
N LEU A 142 10.02 28.05 28.74
CA LEU A 142 11.16 27.91 27.85
C LEU A 142 11.30 29.19 27.00
N LEU A 143 12.56 29.61 26.84
CA LEU A 143 12.91 30.75 25.99
C LEU A 143 13.62 30.22 24.71
N GLU A 144 13.22 30.76 23.58
CA GLU A 144 13.85 30.53 22.29
C GLU A 144 14.14 31.85 21.59
N GLN A 145 15.05 31.83 20.64
CA GLN A 145 15.28 32.97 19.75
C GLN A 145 14.36 32.85 18.54
N ALA A 146 13.81 34.00 18.14
CA ALA A 146 13.02 34.06 16.92
C ALA A 146 13.91 33.93 15.70
N GLU A 147 13.67 32.92 14.88
CA GLU A 147 14.47 32.59 13.71
C GLU A 147 13.62 32.60 12.45
N LEU A 148 14.27 32.94 11.32
CA LEU A 148 13.68 32.72 10.00
C LEU A 148 13.56 31.22 9.74
N GLY A 149 12.44 30.82 9.23
CA GLY A 149 12.23 29.45 8.86
C GLY A 149 11.20 29.30 7.75
N ALA A 150 11.30 28.22 7.01
CA ALA A 150 10.35 27.92 5.97
C ALA A 150 8.93 27.70 6.57
N LEU A 151 8.00 28.53 6.14
CA LEU A 151 6.59 28.36 6.46
C LEU A 151 5.81 28.26 5.16
N GLY A 152 5.31 27.08 4.86
CA GLY A 152 4.52 26.80 3.67
C GLY A 152 3.07 26.56 4.06
N GLU A 153 2.17 26.92 3.19
CA GLU A 153 0.78 26.51 3.32
C GLU A 153 0.68 24.99 3.26
N SER A 154 -0.05 24.36 4.18
CA SER A 154 -0.28 22.93 4.20
C SER A 154 -1.76 22.60 4.05
N LEU A 155 -2.06 21.50 3.38
CA LEU A 155 -3.37 20.91 3.30
C LEU A 155 -3.39 19.65 4.15
N SER A 156 -4.26 19.62 5.15
CA SER A 156 -4.55 18.40 5.91
C SER A 156 -5.67 17.64 5.23
N LEU A 157 -5.36 16.48 4.67
CA LEU A 157 -6.24 15.65 3.85
C LEU A 157 -6.30 14.23 4.40
N PRO A 158 -7.46 13.56 4.28
CA PRO A 158 -7.55 12.15 4.65
C PRO A 158 -6.76 11.30 3.67
N ALA A 159 -6.09 10.29 4.19
CA ALA A 159 -5.36 9.31 3.41
C ALA A 159 -5.62 7.89 3.93
N GLU A 160 -5.56 6.91 3.04
CA GLU A 160 -5.67 5.49 3.35
C GLU A 160 -4.37 4.79 3.00
N ILE A 161 -3.84 4.01 3.95
CA ILE A 161 -2.68 3.16 3.70
C ILE A 161 -3.15 1.93 2.91
N ARG A 162 -2.48 1.65 1.80
CA ARG A 162 -2.81 0.52 0.91
C ARG A 162 -1.60 -0.33 0.62
N PHE A 163 -1.84 -1.59 0.29
CA PHE A 163 -0.79 -2.42 -0.28
C PHE A 163 -0.29 -1.84 -1.59
N ASP A 164 1.02 -1.98 -1.82
CA ASP A 164 1.60 -1.76 -3.14
C ASP A 164 1.15 -2.87 -4.09
N ALA A 165 0.35 -2.52 -5.10
CA ALA A 165 -0.18 -3.48 -6.06
C ALA A 165 0.93 -4.16 -6.89
N ASP A 166 2.08 -3.51 -7.06
CA ASP A 166 3.23 -4.08 -7.77
C ASP A 166 3.99 -5.10 -6.92
N ARG A 167 3.70 -5.14 -5.60
CA ARG A 167 4.28 -6.06 -4.62
C ARG A 167 3.26 -7.06 -4.08
N MET A 168 2.18 -7.28 -4.83
CA MET A 168 1.12 -8.22 -4.48
C MET A 168 1.01 -9.30 -5.55
N ALA A 169 0.86 -10.55 -5.13
CA ALA A 169 0.62 -11.66 -6.04
C ALA A 169 -0.64 -12.43 -5.66
N ASN A 170 -1.50 -12.61 -6.65
CA ASN A 170 -2.64 -13.50 -6.58
C ASN A 170 -2.24 -14.86 -7.19
N VAL A 171 -2.17 -15.88 -6.36
CA VAL A 171 -1.73 -17.22 -6.77
C VAL A 171 -2.94 -18.05 -7.16
N THR A 172 -3.00 -18.42 -8.43
CA THR A 172 -4.02 -19.29 -9.02
C THR A 172 -3.42 -20.64 -9.39
N PRO A 173 -4.21 -21.72 -9.48
CA PRO A 173 -3.72 -23.02 -9.91
C PRO A 173 -3.32 -22.98 -11.39
N LYS A 174 -2.19 -23.60 -11.72
CA LYS A 174 -1.71 -23.75 -13.11
C LYS A 174 -2.20 -25.04 -13.77
N VAL A 175 -2.69 -25.99 -12.98
CA VAL A 175 -3.28 -27.27 -13.43
C VAL A 175 -4.56 -27.54 -12.67
N SER A 176 -5.50 -28.21 -13.30
CA SER A 176 -6.74 -28.65 -12.68
C SER A 176 -6.51 -29.89 -11.82
N GLY A 177 -7.15 -29.95 -10.63
CA GLY A 177 -6.94 -31.07 -9.72
C GLY A 177 -7.63 -30.89 -8.38
N VAL A 178 -7.22 -31.69 -7.41
CA VAL A 178 -7.74 -31.65 -6.02
C VAL A 178 -6.60 -31.22 -5.09
N ILE A 179 -6.86 -30.30 -4.19
CA ILE A 179 -5.90 -29.88 -3.17
C ILE A 179 -5.74 -31.01 -2.15
N ASP A 180 -4.57 -31.66 -2.17
CA ASP A 180 -4.22 -32.76 -1.27
C ASP A 180 -3.67 -32.27 0.05
N ARG A 181 -2.83 -31.22 0.03
CA ARG A 181 -2.24 -30.61 1.24
C ARG A 181 -2.14 -29.11 1.12
N LEU A 182 -2.33 -28.47 2.25
CA LEU A 182 -2.03 -27.06 2.48
C LEU A 182 -0.84 -26.98 3.42
N LEU A 183 0.21 -26.29 3.05
CA LEU A 183 1.47 -26.22 3.80
C LEU A 183 1.60 -24.90 4.56
N VAL A 184 0.79 -23.91 4.20
CA VAL A 184 0.83 -22.55 4.75
C VAL A 184 -0.58 -22.02 5.05
N GLY A 185 -0.66 -21.09 6.00
CA GLY A 185 -1.88 -20.42 6.42
C GLY A 185 -1.86 -18.91 6.21
N GLU A 186 -2.95 -18.23 6.58
CA GLU A 186 -2.98 -16.77 6.64
C GLU A 186 -2.08 -16.28 7.77
N GLY A 187 -1.30 -15.23 7.51
CA GLY A 187 -0.30 -14.68 8.42
C GLY A 187 1.10 -15.30 8.30
N ASP A 188 1.24 -16.43 7.60
CA ASP A 188 2.57 -17.04 7.39
C ASP A 188 3.40 -16.19 6.42
N THR A 189 4.70 -16.10 6.71
CA THR A 189 5.68 -15.49 5.81
C THR A 189 6.31 -16.58 4.94
N VAL A 190 6.40 -16.30 3.63
CA VAL A 190 6.95 -17.22 2.63
C VAL A 190 8.07 -16.57 1.85
N ALA A 191 9.05 -17.36 1.42
CA ALA A 191 10.07 -16.96 0.46
C ALA A 191 9.62 -17.23 -0.97
N TYR A 192 10.28 -16.59 -1.95
CA TYR A 192 10.09 -16.92 -3.37
C TYR A 192 10.37 -18.39 -3.61
N GLY A 193 9.43 -19.09 -4.27
CA GLY A 193 9.55 -20.51 -4.60
C GLY A 193 9.07 -21.47 -3.50
N ASP A 194 8.72 -21.00 -2.31
CA ASP A 194 8.18 -21.85 -1.24
C ASP A 194 6.87 -22.51 -1.68
N THR A 195 6.69 -23.78 -1.30
CA THR A 195 5.49 -24.54 -1.65
C THR A 195 4.34 -24.17 -0.71
N LEU A 196 3.25 -23.65 -1.28
CA LEU A 196 2.03 -23.23 -0.56
C LEU A 196 1.05 -24.39 -0.40
N ALA A 197 0.87 -25.16 -1.47
CA ALA A 197 -0.07 -26.27 -1.50
C ALA A 197 0.39 -27.38 -2.46
N LEU A 198 -0.12 -28.57 -2.24
CA LEU A 198 0.02 -29.71 -3.12
C LEU A 198 -1.32 -30.00 -3.78
N ILE A 199 -1.33 -30.07 -5.10
CA ILE A 199 -2.51 -30.36 -5.93
C ILE A 199 -2.27 -31.70 -6.64
N THR A 200 -3.18 -32.65 -6.46
CA THR A 200 -3.19 -33.90 -7.22
C THR A 200 -3.93 -33.69 -8.54
N SER A 201 -3.21 -33.77 -9.67
CA SER A 201 -3.71 -33.43 -11.00
C SER A 201 -3.56 -34.62 -11.93
N ARG A 202 -4.69 -35.04 -12.53
CA ARG A 202 -4.66 -36.07 -13.63
C ARG A 202 -4.12 -35.48 -14.92
N GLU A 203 -4.38 -34.21 -15.17
CA GLU A 203 -3.88 -33.47 -16.30
C GLU A 203 -2.35 -33.48 -16.32
N LEU A 204 -1.73 -33.09 -15.19
CA LEU A 204 -0.27 -33.10 -15.05
C LEU A 204 0.31 -34.52 -15.19
N ALA A 205 -0.34 -35.54 -14.63
CA ALA A 205 0.08 -36.93 -14.80
C ALA A 205 0.05 -37.35 -16.27
N GLY A 206 -0.96 -36.93 -17.04
CA GLY A 206 -1.07 -37.12 -18.46
C GLY A 206 0.06 -36.48 -19.25
N LEU A 207 0.32 -35.19 -19.01
CA LEU A 207 1.41 -34.43 -19.65
C LEU A 207 2.78 -35.06 -19.39
N LYS A 208 3.05 -35.45 -18.14
CA LYS A 208 4.29 -36.13 -17.76
C LYS A 208 4.43 -37.46 -18.49
N SER A 209 3.36 -38.24 -18.61
CA SER A 209 3.38 -39.52 -19.31
C SER A 209 3.63 -39.33 -20.81
N GLN A 210 3.02 -38.33 -21.44
CA GLN A 210 3.22 -37.99 -22.84
C GLN A 210 4.69 -37.59 -23.09
N TRP A 211 5.26 -36.75 -22.24
CA TRP A 211 6.67 -36.37 -22.37
C TRP A 211 7.62 -37.58 -22.24
N ILE A 212 7.40 -38.47 -21.27
CA ILE A 212 8.23 -39.67 -21.08
C ILE A 212 8.18 -40.55 -22.33
N ILE A 213 7.00 -40.72 -22.93
CA ILE A 213 6.82 -41.49 -24.16
C ILE A 213 7.57 -40.81 -25.32
N ALA A 214 7.40 -39.49 -25.51
CA ALA A 214 8.04 -38.75 -26.59
C ALA A 214 9.57 -38.78 -26.45
N GLN A 215 10.12 -38.56 -25.25
CA GLN A 215 11.55 -38.66 -24.97
C GLN A 215 12.10 -40.06 -25.24
N THR A 216 11.34 -41.11 -24.87
CA THR A 216 11.75 -42.49 -25.15
C THR A 216 11.82 -42.75 -26.66
N ASN A 217 10.84 -42.25 -27.43
CA ASN A 217 10.81 -42.37 -28.88
C ASN A 217 11.97 -41.60 -29.52
N GLU A 218 12.30 -40.41 -29.05
CA GLU A 218 13.45 -39.64 -29.51
C GLU A 218 14.76 -40.43 -29.32
N VAL A 219 14.98 -40.97 -28.11
CA VAL A 219 16.17 -41.77 -27.81
C VAL A 219 16.25 -43.00 -28.72
N LEU A 220 15.14 -43.69 -28.97
CA LEU A 220 15.11 -44.86 -29.89
C LEU A 220 15.41 -44.47 -31.33
N ALA A 221 14.83 -43.35 -31.81
CA ALA A 221 15.07 -42.83 -33.15
C ALA A 221 16.54 -42.38 -33.34
N ALA A 222 17.11 -41.70 -32.32
CA ALA A 222 18.52 -41.31 -32.30
C ALA A 222 19.45 -42.52 -32.40
N GLN A 223 19.20 -43.58 -31.64
CA GLN A 223 19.98 -44.84 -31.70
C GLN A 223 19.83 -45.53 -33.05
N ALA A 224 18.64 -45.52 -33.68
CA ALA A 224 18.40 -46.05 -34.98
C ALA A 224 19.19 -45.31 -36.07
N LEU A 225 19.19 -43.96 -35.99
CA LEU A 225 19.94 -43.09 -36.87
C LEU A 225 21.45 -43.34 -36.74
N GLU A 226 21.99 -43.33 -35.54
CA GLU A 226 23.42 -43.60 -35.28
C GLU A 226 23.86 -44.94 -35.83
N ARG A 227 23.06 -45.99 -35.62
CA ARG A 227 23.33 -47.32 -36.17
C ARG A 227 23.33 -47.31 -37.68
N LEU A 228 22.35 -46.65 -38.34
CA LEU A 228 22.26 -46.59 -39.80
C LEU A 228 23.39 -45.75 -40.43
N GLU A 229 23.80 -44.66 -39.78
CA GLU A 229 24.96 -43.87 -40.19
C GLU A 229 26.26 -44.70 -40.12
N GLY A 230 26.43 -45.51 -39.06
CA GLY A 230 27.54 -46.41 -38.91
C GLY A 230 27.57 -47.50 -39.99
N LEU A 231 26.42 -48.06 -40.36
CA LEU A 231 26.30 -49.07 -41.47
C LEU A 231 26.51 -48.40 -42.83
N TRP A 232 26.07 -47.20 -43.07
CA TRP A 232 26.29 -46.45 -44.30
C TRP A 232 27.76 -46.13 -44.52
N ALA A 233 28.48 -45.72 -43.47
CA ALA A 233 29.93 -45.50 -43.51
C ALA A 233 30.69 -46.75 -43.95
N GLN A 234 30.15 -47.92 -43.60
CA GLN A 234 30.68 -49.24 -44.06
C GLN A 234 30.11 -49.69 -45.41
N LYS A 235 29.28 -48.90 -46.10
CA LYS A 235 28.60 -49.18 -47.36
C LYS A 235 27.67 -50.39 -47.31
N ILE A 236 27.07 -50.68 -46.14
CA ILE A 236 26.17 -51.84 -45.93
C ILE A 236 24.70 -51.42 -46.15
N THR A 237 24.35 -50.14 -45.96
CA THR A 237 22.98 -49.62 -46.16
C THR A 237 22.95 -48.52 -47.21
N SER A 238 21.77 -48.18 -47.71
CA SER A 238 21.55 -47.07 -48.64
C SER A 238 21.48 -45.71 -47.96
N GLU A 239 21.85 -44.67 -48.70
CA GLU A 239 21.68 -43.26 -48.22
C GLU A 239 20.21 -42.94 -47.94
N ALA A 240 19.28 -43.48 -48.72
CA ALA A 240 17.84 -43.32 -48.53
C ALA A 240 17.39 -43.77 -47.13
N ASN A 241 17.92 -44.92 -46.64
CA ASN A 241 17.59 -45.38 -45.28
C ASN A 241 18.11 -44.47 -44.19
N VAL A 242 19.30 -43.85 -44.36
CA VAL A 242 19.85 -42.87 -43.43
C VAL A 242 18.99 -41.59 -43.43
N GLN A 243 18.57 -41.10 -44.60
CA GLN A 243 17.70 -39.93 -44.71
C GLN A 243 16.34 -40.17 -44.07
N THR A 244 15.76 -41.37 -44.23
CA THR A 244 14.51 -41.75 -43.54
C THR A 244 14.69 -41.72 -42.02
N ALA A 245 15.73 -42.38 -41.49
CA ALA A 245 16.00 -42.41 -40.07
C ALA A 245 16.30 -41.02 -39.49
N ARG A 246 16.93 -40.13 -40.26
CA ARG A 246 17.15 -38.76 -39.88
C ARG A 246 15.84 -37.97 -39.77
N ALA A 247 14.94 -38.16 -40.75
CA ALA A 247 13.61 -37.54 -40.70
C ALA A 247 12.78 -38.06 -39.51
N GLU A 248 12.86 -39.37 -39.23
CA GLU A 248 12.20 -39.98 -38.05
C GLU A 248 12.74 -39.44 -36.74
N HIS A 249 14.06 -39.27 -36.61
CA HIS A 249 14.67 -38.68 -35.42
C HIS A 249 14.27 -37.20 -35.24
N GLU A 250 14.29 -36.38 -36.29
CA GLU A 250 13.86 -34.97 -36.22
C GLU A 250 12.38 -34.87 -35.86
N SER A 251 11.51 -35.77 -36.36
CA SER A 251 10.11 -35.83 -35.97
C SER A 251 9.95 -36.15 -34.48
N ALA A 252 10.60 -37.22 -34.00
CA ALA A 252 10.54 -37.65 -32.60
C ALA A 252 11.11 -36.57 -31.63
N LYS A 253 12.17 -35.89 -32.06
CA LYS A 253 12.75 -34.77 -31.32
C LYS A 253 11.76 -33.59 -31.19
N THR A 254 11.12 -33.24 -32.31
CA THR A 254 10.10 -32.16 -32.28
C THR A 254 8.92 -32.49 -31.36
N GLU A 255 8.48 -33.77 -31.34
CA GLU A 255 7.43 -34.25 -30.45
C GLU A 255 7.86 -34.20 -28.98
N SER A 256 9.11 -34.54 -28.67
CA SER A 256 9.70 -34.45 -27.33
C SER A 256 9.79 -33.00 -26.85
N GLU A 257 10.28 -32.08 -27.70
CA GLU A 257 10.36 -30.64 -27.40
C GLU A 257 8.98 -30.01 -27.24
N ALA A 258 7.97 -30.42 -27.99
CA ALA A 258 6.59 -29.96 -27.83
C ALA A 258 6.00 -30.40 -26.51
N ALA A 259 6.15 -31.66 -26.11
CA ALA A 259 5.67 -32.15 -24.81
C ALA A 259 6.40 -31.50 -23.61
N GLU A 260 7.69 -31.20 -23.77
CA GLU A 260 8.45 -30.43 -22.77
C GLU A 260 7.89 -29.01 -22.63
N THR A 261 7.59 -28.36 -23.75
CA THR A 261 6.98 -27.01 -23.75
C THR A 261 5.64 -26.98 -23.03
N GLU A 262 4.80 -28.01 -23.20
CA GLU A 262 3.53 -28.12 -22.46
C GLU A 262 3.75 -28.24 -20.96
N LEU A 263 4.75 -28.99 -20.50
CA LEU A 263 5.12 -29.10 -19.09
C LEU A 263 5.66 -27.76 -18.52
N HIS A 264 6.45 -27.05 -19.33
CA HIS A 264 6.90 -25.71 -18.92
C HIS A 264 5.74 -24.71 -18.77
N ALA A 265 4.74 -24.78 -19.65
CA ALA A 265 3.56 -23.91 -19.57
C ALA A 265 2.80 -24.07 -18.25
N VAL A 266 2.76 -25.28 -17.69
CA VAL A 266 2.14 -25.55 -16.38
C VAL A 266 3.08 -25.33 -15.19
N GLY A 267 4.32 -24.85 -15.44
CA GLY A 267 5.26 -24.42 -14.41
C GLY A 267 6.21 -25.51 -13.92
N ILE A 268 6.39 -26.57 -14.68
CA ILE A 268 7.45 -27.56 -14.44
C ILE A 268 8.74 -27.02 -15.07
N ASP A 269 9.75 -26.77 -14.27
CA ASP A 269 11.05 -26.30 -14.75
C ASP A 269 11.94 -27.47 -15.24
N HIS A 270 13.04 -27.12 -15.92
CA HIS A 270 13.96 -28.11 -16.47
C HIS A 270 14.59 -29.01 -15.38
N ALA A 271 14.86 -28.49 -14.19
CA ALA A 271 15.40 -29.24 -13.07
C ALA A 271 14.38 -30.25 -12.48
N ALA A 272 13.08 -29.93 -12.58
CA ALA A 272 12.02 -30.86 -12.22
C ALA A 272 11.80 -31.96 -13.28
N LEU A 273 11.99 -31.64 -14.58
CA LEU A 273 11.89 -32.60 -15.65
C LEU A 273 12.90 -33.76 -15.50
N GLU A 274 14.14 -33.46 -15.15
CA GLU A 274 15.18 -34.50 -14.93
C GLU A 274 14.79 -35.49 -13.82
N LYS A 275 14.00 -35.06 -12.85
CA LYS A 275 13.54 -35.91 -11.74
C LYS A 275 12.30 -36.72 -12.08
N ILE A 276 11.52 -36.33 -13.08
CA ILE A 276 10.26 -37.00 -13.46
C ILE A 276 10.53 -38.42 -13.93
N ALA A 277 11.56 -38.61 -14.75
CA ALA A 277 11.92 -39.92 -15.28
C ALA A 277 12.31 -40.96 -14.23
N THR A 278 12.71 -40.49 -13.03
CA THR A 278 13.17 -41.32 -11.90
C THR A 278 12.22 -41.31 -10.72
N ALA A 279 11.10 -40.57 -10.82
CA ALA A 279 10.16 -40.43 -9.72
C ALA A 279 9.33 -41.71 -9.50
N PRO A 280 9.02 -42.08 -8.24
CA PRO A 280 8.06 -43.14 -7.93
C PRO A 280 6.67 -42.81 -8.53
N ASP A 281 5.95 -43.84 -8.99
CA ASP A 281 4.65 -43.71 -9.69
C ASP A 281 3.63 -42.79 -9.02
N GLY A 282 3.62 -42.69 -7.69
CA GLY A 282 2.69 -41.83 -6.96
C GLY A 282 2.97 -40.32 -7.05
N ASN A 283 4.17 -39.92 -7.46
CA ASN A 283 4.54 -38.48 -7.53
C ASN A 283 4.21 -37.82 -8.87
N ASN A 284 3.83 -38.59 -9.87
CA ASN A 284 3.56 -38.08 -11.21
C ASN A 284 2.34 -37.16 -11.26
N ALA A 285 1.36 -37.36 -10.38
CA ALA A 285 0.14 -36.52 -10.30
C ALA A 285 0.31 -35.25 -9.44
N ASN A 286 1.42 -35.08 -8.73
CA ASN A 286 1.62 -33.99 -7.78
C ASN A 286 2.09 -32.72 -8.47
N ALA A 287 1.30 -31.65 -8.36
CA ALA A 287 1.63 -30.31 -8.74
C ALA A 287 1.88 -29.46 -7.47
N TYR A 288 3.01 -28.77 -7.43
CA TYR A 288 3.38 -27.89 -6.34
C TYR A 288 2.97 -26.45 -6.68
N LEU A 289 2.08 -25.88 -5.88
CA LEU A 289 1.74 -24.46 -5.99
C LEU A 289 2.76 -23.67 -5.18
N THR A 290 3.55 -22.83 -5.85
CA THR A 290 4.67 -22.11 -5.24
C THR A 290 4.40 -20.61 -5.15
N ALA A 291 5.07 -19.94 -4.18
CA ALA A 291 5.03 -18.50 -4.01
C ALA A 291 5.80 -17.79 -5.14
N PRO A 292 5.16 -16.88 -5.91
CA PRO A 292 5.82 -16.14 -6.98
C PRO A 292 6.61 -14.92 -6.48
N LEU A 293 6.47 -14.54 -5.19
CA LEU A 293 7.25 -13.52 -4.51
C LEU A 293 7.40 -13.88 -3.02
N ALA A 294 8.39 -13.29 -2.37
CA ALA A 294 8.54 -13.36 -0.92
C ALA A 294 7.59 -12.36 -0.25
N GLY A 295 6.93 -12.76 0.84
CA GLY A 295 5.99 -11.89 1.53
C GLY A 295 5.13 -12.63 2.54
N THR A 296 4.07 -11.97 2.98
CA THR A 296 3.10 -12.51 3.95
C THR A 296 1.81 -12.93 3.23
N ILE A 297 1.26 -14.07 3.60
CA ILE A 297 -0.03 -14.55 3.09
C ILE A 297 -1.15 -13.77 3.78
N VAL A 298 -1.78 -12.83 3.07
CA VAL A 298 -2.87 -12.01 3.61
C VAL A 298 -4.25 -12.64 3.39
N ARG A 299 -4.36 -13.59 2.47
CA ARG A 299 -5.59 -14.32 2.19
C ARG A 299 -5.32 -15.72 1.70
N ARG A 300 -6.02 -16.70 2.26
CA ARG A 300 -6.06 -18.08 1.81
C ARG A 300 -7.50 -18.51 1.53
N ALA A 301 -7.87 -18.61 0.27
CA ALA A 301 -9.16 -19.11 -0.16
C ALA A 301 -9.16 -20.62 -0.49
N ALA A 302 -7.96 -21.24 -0.46
CA ALA A 302 -7.79 -22.67 -0.70
C ALA A 302 -8.30 -23.52 0.46
N THR A 303 -9.03 -24.59 0.15
CA THR A 303 -9.55 -25.54 1.14
C THR A 303 -9.06 -26.95 0.82
N LEU A 304 -8.71 -27.73 1.85
CA LEU A 304 -8.27 -29.10 1.70
C LEU A 304 -9.40 -29.95 1.06
N GLY A 305 -9.06 -30.78 0.05
CA GLY A 305 -10.02 -31.58 -0.68
C GLY A 305 -10.84 -30.83 -1.73
N GLU A 306 -10.62 -29.54 -1.88
CA GLU A 306 -11.29 -28.71 -2.90
C GLU A 306 -10.78 -29.06 -4.30
N THR A 307 -11.70 -29.15 -5.25
CA THR A 307 -11.36 -29.26 -6.68
C THR A 307 -11.14 -27.88 -7.25
N VAL A 308 -9.98 -27.68 -7.89
CA VAL A 308 -9.59 -26.44 -8.55
C VAL A 308 -9.46 -26.63 -10.04
N THR A 309 -9.80 -25.60 -10.80
CA THR A 309 -9.71 -25.59 -12.27
C THR A 309 -8.72 -24.55 -12.69
N ALA A 310 -7.83 -24.90 -13.63
CA ALA A 310 -6.84 -24.02 -14.24
C ALA A 310 -7.28 -23.57 -15.63
N GLY A 311 -6.65 -22.50 -16.14
CA GLY A 311 -6.78 -22.07 -17.54
C GLY A 311 -8.02 -21.25 -17.86
N ASP A 312 -8.84 -20.87 -16.90
CA ASP A 312 -10.02 -20.02 -17.08
C ASP A 312 -9.78 -18.62 -16.49
N SER A 313 -10.33 -17.59 -17.14
CA SER A 313 -10.34 -16.21 -16.60
C SER A 313 -11.08 -16.10 -15.26
N SER A 314 -11.90 -17.10 -14.92
CA SER A 314 -12.59 -17.25 -13.63
C SER A 314 -11.82 -18.10 -12.62
N ALA A 315 -10.56 -18.49 -12.90
CA ALA A 315 -9.77 -19.31 -11.98
C ALA A 315 -9.71 -18.67 -10.60
N LYS A 316 -10.09 -19.45 -9.58
CA LYS A 316 -10.13 -18.99 -8.19
C LYS A 316 -8.73 -18.61 -7.72
N VAL A 317 -8.57 -17.42 -7.15
CA VAL A 317 -7.37 -17.03 -6.41
C VAL A 317 -7.31 -17.87 -5.13
N LEU A 318 -6.29 -18.70 -5.00
CA LEU A 318 -6.10 -19.60 -3.86
C LEU A 318 -5.37 -18.93 -2.71
N PHE A 319 -4.36 -18.11 -3.02
CA PHE A 319 -3.60 -17.34 -2.06
C PHE A 319 -3.36 -15.93 -2.58
N THR A 320 -3.35 -14.96 -1.67
CA THR A 320 -2.85 -13.61 -1.93
C THR A 320 -1.64 -13.40 -1.04
N ILE A 321 -0.50 -13.12 -1.65
CA ILE A 321 0.78 -12.87 -0.98
C ILE A 321 1.14 -11.42 -1.21
N VAL A 322 1.62 -10.74 -0.18
CA VAL A 322 2.00 -9.34 -0.23
C VAL A 322 3.35 -9.13 0.43
N ASP A 323 4.21 -8.39 -0.23
CA ASP A 323 5.39 -7.80 0.38
C ASP A 323 5.00 -6.43 0.94
N ASP A 324 4.81 -6.37 2.24
CA ASP A 324 4.36 -5.20 2.99
C ASP A 324 5.51 -4.29 3.46
N SER A 325 6.73 -4.54 2.98
CA SER A 325 7.90 -3.69 3.26
C SER A 325 7.80 -2.29 2.65
N VAL A 326 6.95 -2.11 1.65
CA VAL A 326 6.58 -0.82 1.06
C VAL A 326 5.07 -0.76 0.96
N VAL A 327 4.51 0.38 1.34
CA VAL A 327 3.08 0.64 1.27
C VAL A 327 2.80 1.94 0.53
N TRP A 328 1.60 2.10 0.05
CA TRP A 328 1.11 3.34 -0.52
C TRP A 328 0.25 4.08 0.50
N ALA A 329 0.34 5.41 0.51
CA ALA A 329 -0.69 6.25 1.10
C ALA A 329 -1.43 6.96 -0.04
N ASP A 330 -2.70 6.65 -0.18
CA ASP A 330 -3.60 7.26 -1.15
C ASP A 330 -4.33 8.43 -0.48
N ILE A 331 -3.89 9.65 -0.81
CA ILE A 331 -4.42 10.90 -0.26
C ILE A 331 -5.60 11.36 -1.11
N ALA A 332 -6.75 11.57 -0.49
CA ALA A 332 -7.95 12.07 -1.16
C ALA A 332 -7.89 13.60 -1.32
N VAL A 333 -7.56 14.07 -2.52
CA VAL A 333 -7.42 15.50 -2.84
C VAL A 333 -8.73 16.03 -3.42
N TYR A 334 -9.34 17.00 -2.78
CA TYR A 334 -10.57 17.63 -3.28
C TYR A 334 -10.33 18.40 -4.58
N LYS A 335 -11.34 18.46 -5.46
CA LYS A 335 -11.26 19.10 -6.78
C LYS A 335 -10.67 20.52 -6.75
N GLN A 336 -11.00 21.31 -5.73
CA GLN A 336 -10.52 22.69 -5.56
C GLN A 336 -9.02 22.78 -5.27
N ASP A 337 -8.43 21.73 -4.69
CA ASP A 337 -7.03 21.69 -4.23
C ASP A 337 -6.10 20.96 -5.20
N ILE A 338 -6.63 20.27 -6.22
CA ILE A 338 -5.83 19.48 -7.17
C ILE A 338 -4.73 20.33 -7.83
N SER A 339 -5.04 21.56 -8.23
CA SER A 339 -4.07 22.45 -8.88
C SER A 339 -2.92 22.90 -7.98
N ARG A 340 -3.08 22.74 -6.68
CA ARG A 340 -2.10 23.10 -5.65
C ARG A 340 -1.15 21.94 -5.30
N VAL A 341 -1.59 20.70 -5.51
CA VAL A 341 -0.81 19.50 -5.25
C VAL A 341 0.18 19.27 -6.38
N ARG A 342 1.45 19.11 -6.03
CA ARG A 342 2.51 18.88 -7.02
C ARG A 342 3.27 17.61 -6.69
N ILE A 343 3.74 16.95 -7.75
CA ILE A 343 4.67 15.81 -7.62
C ILE A 343 5.94 16.31 -6.93
N GLY A 344 6.43 15.53 -5.97
CA GLY A 344 7.59 15.87 -5.13
C GLY A 344 7.25 16.76 -3.93
N ALA A 345 5.99 17.18 -3.75
CA ALA A 345 5.57 17.96 -2.58
C ALA A 345 5.78 17.12 -1.29
N PRO A 346 6.38 17.70 -0.23
CA PRO A 346 6.56 17.03 1.05
C PRO A 346 5.21 16.69 1.71
N VAL A 347 5.14 15.49 2.27
CA VAL A 347 3.97 14.98 2.99
C VAL A 347 4.41 14.44 4.34
N ALA A 348 3.73 14.86 5.40
CA ALA A 348 3.83 14.26 6.72
C ALA A 348 2.52 13.49 7.01
N LEU A 349 2.63 12.19 7.25
CA LEU A 349 1.49 11.37 7.66
C LEU A 349 1.38 11.39 9.17
N LYS A 350 0.19 11.61 9.67
CA LYS A 350 -0.11 11.71 11.10
C LYS A 350 -1.13 10.66 11.51
N SER A 351 -0.96 10.15 12.72
CA SER A 351 -1.98 9.35 13.39
C SER A 351 -3.18 10.21 13.80
N ASP A 352 -4.27 9.58 14.20
CA ASP A 352 -5.45 10.27 14.77
C ASP A 352 -5.10 11.09 16.04
N ALA A 353 -4.03 10.71 16.75
CA ALA A 353 -3.51 11.45 17.90
C ALA A 353 -2.70 12.71 17.51
N GLY A 354 -2.39 12.88 16.20
CA GLY A 354 -1.60 14.01 15.69
C GLY A 354 -0.10 13.76 15.61
N ASP A 355 0.38 12.58 16.02
CA ASP A 355 1.80 12.21 15.95
C ASP A 355 2.21 11.92 14.50
N VAL A 356 3.38 12.41 14.10
CA VAL A 356 3.96 12.10 12.79
C VAL A 356 4.45 10.66 12.77
N ILE A 357 3.84 9.82 11.93
CA ILE A 357 4.14 8.40 11.79
C ILE A 357 5.03 8.09 10.59
N ALA A 358 5.01 8.94 9.55
CA ALA A 358 5.88 8.82 8.39
C ALA A 358 6.04 10.17 7.68
N GLN A 359 7.15 10.33 6.96
CA GLN A 359 7.39 11.48 6.09
C GLN A 359 7.88 10.97 4.73
N SER A 360 7.34 11.55 3.66
CA SER A 360 7.71 11.20 2.29
C SER A 360 7.35 12.35 1.35
N THR A 361 7.23 12.08 0.05
CA THR A 361 6.81 13.04 -0.97
C THR A 361 5.74 12.46 -1.86
N VAL A 362 4.93 13.33 -2.48
CA VAL A 362 3.96 12.91 -3.49
C VAL A 362 4.70 12.29 -4.67
N ALA A 363 4.50 11.00 -4.91
CA ALA A 363 5.09 10.29 -6.04
C ALA A 363 4.39 10.64 -7.36
N PHE A 364 3.06 10.65 -7.35
CA PHE A 364 2.23 11.05 -8.49
C PHE A 364 0.79 11.38 -8.07
N VAL A 365 0.09 12.07 -8.95
CA VAL A 365 -1.34 12.36 -8.80
C VAL A 365 -2.07 11.66 -9.94
N LEU A 366 -3.03 10.80 -9.62
CA LEU A 366 -3.82 10.08 -10.61
C LEU A 366 -4.68 11.08 -11.41
N PRO A 367 -4.67 11.02 -12.76
CA PRO A 367 -5.41 11.93 -13.61
C PRO A 367 -6.90 11.57 -13.72
N VAL A 368 -7.45 10.94 -12.68
CA VAL A 368 -8.84 10.48 -12.61
C VAL A 368 -9.46 11.01 -11.32
N ILE A 369 -10.68 11.52 -11.44
CA ILE A 369 -11.48 11.92 -10.28
C ILE A 369 -12.49 10.80 -10.02
N ASP A 370 -12.51 10.30 -8.82
CA ASP A 370 -13.53 9.35 -8.37
C ASP A 370 -14.91 10.02 -8.36
N GLU A 371 -15.88 9.40 -9.02
CA GLU A 371 -17.22 9.99 -9.21
C GLU A 371 -18.02 10.06 -7.90
N VAL A 372 -17.77 9.17 -6.97
CA VAL A 372 -18.49 9.07 -5.69
C VAL A 372 -17.95 10.07 -4.70
N SER A 373 -16.65 10.04 -4.44
CA SER A 373 -15.98 10.93 -3.49
C SER A 373 -15.69 12.31 -4.07
N ARG A 374 -15.65 12.44 -5.40
CA ARG A 374 -15.26 13.65 -6.15
C ARG A 374 -13.85 14.15 -5.82
N THR A 375 -12.99 13.22 -5.47
CA THR A 375 -11.57 13.47 -5.14
C THR A 375 -10.66 12.88 -6.21
N ALA A 376 -9.49 13.49 -6.41
CA ALA A 376 -8.37 12.87 -7.08
C ALA A 376 -7.48 12.18 -6.04
N THR A 377 -6.75 11.15 -6.44
CA THR A 377 -5.82 10.46 -5.55
C THR A 377 -4.40 10.96 -5.78
N ALA A 378 -3.79 11.54 -4.76
CA ALA A 378 -2.35 11.76 -4.71
C ALA A 378 -1.71 10.60 -3.95
N ARG A 379 -0.76 9.91 -4.61
CA ARG A 379 -0.11 8.73 -4.04
C ARG A 379 1.27 9.04 -3.52
N VAL A 380 1.54 8.54 -2.35
CA VAL A 380 2.83 8.59 -1.66
C VAL A 380 3.32 7.16 -1.48
N ILE A 381 4.58 6.91 -1.79
CA ILE A 381 5.25 5.63 -1.57
C ILE A 381 6.05 5.72 -0.28
N ILE A 382 5.87 4.75 0.62
CA ILE A 382 6.42 4.79 1.96
C ILE A 382 7.15 3.50 2.25
N ASP A 383 8.37 3.61 2.75
CA ASP A 383 9.11 2.49 3.32
C ASP A 383 8.42 2.06 4.63
N ASN A 384 8.04 0.79 4.69
CA ASN A 384 7.37 0.18 5.83
C ASN A 384 8.15 -1.06 6.34
N SER A 385 9.48 -1.01 6.22
CA SER A 385 10.36 -2.11 6.64
C SER A 385 10.12 -2.50 8.11
N ASP A 386 9.74 -1.54 8.93
CA ASP A 386 9.42 -1.72 10.36
C ASP A 386 7.97 -2.21 10.58
N ARG A 387 7.16 -2.33 9.53
CA ARG A 387 5.75 -2.78 9.55
C ARG A 387 4.88 -2.00 10.55
N THR A 388 5.15 -0.71 10.70
CA THR A 388 4.38 0.19 11.59
C THR A 388 3.08 0.66 10.96
N LEU A 389 3.02 0.73 9.63
CA LEU A 389 1.84 1.12 8.86
C LEU A 389 1.08 -0.12 8.42
N THR A 390 -0.20 -0.18 8.79
CA THR A 390 -1.06 -1.32 8.43
C THR A 390 -1.94 -0.93 7.24
N PRO A 391 -1.90 -1.65 6.11
CA PRO A 391 -2.82 -1.43 5.00
C PRO A 391 -4.29 -1.54 5.44
N GLY A 392 -5.11 -0.60 4.97
CA GLY A 392 -6.49 -0.38 5.45
C GLY A 392 -6.61 0.65 6.56
N GLN A 393 -5.49 1.13 7.13
CA GLN A 393 -5.49 2.19 8.13
C GLN A 393 -5.77 3.54 7.49
N PHE A 394 -6.60 4.37 8.15
CA PHE A 394 -6.79 5.77 7.80
C PHE A 394 -5.81 6.63 8.59
N VAL A 395 -5.28 7.64 7.93
CA VAL A 395 -4.31 8.59 8.49
C VAL A 395 -4.59 9.98 7.94
N ILE A 396 -4.02 11.00 8.58
CA ILE A 396 -4.08 12.38 8.09
C ILE A 396 -2.77 12.69 7.37
N ALA A 397 -2.87 13.15 6.12
CA ALA A 397 -1.73 13.60 5.34
C ALA A 397 -1.66 15.13 5.36
N ASP A 398 -0.62 15.67 5.97
CA ASP A 398 -0.28 17.10 5.87
C ASP A 398 0.63 17.31 4.67
N LEU A 399 0.02 17.81 3.61
CA LEU A 399 0.68 18.04 2.32
C LEU A 399 1.13 19.50 2.22
N SER A 400 2.41 19.75 2.01
CA SER A 400 2.92 21.10 1.77
C SER A 400 2.53 21.57 0.37
N VAL A 401 1.79 22.68 0.29
CA VAL A 401 1.35 23.28 -0.98
C VAL A 401 1.90 24.70 -1.09
N GLY A 402 2.54 25.00 -2.19
CA GLY A 402 3.13 26.32 -2.42
C GLY A 402 4.63 26.36 -2.11
N ASN A 403 5.22 27.52 -2.38
CA ASN A 403 6.61 27.79 -2.02
C ASN A 403 6.64 28.15 -0.53
N ALA A 404 7.40 27.39 0.24
CA ALA A 404 7.72 27.78 1.59
C ALA A 404 8.45 29.13 1.53
N ALA A 405 7.85 30.17 2.10
CA ALA A 405 8.55 31.44 2.28
C ALA A 405 9.40 31.35 3.54
N GLU A 406 10.61 31.88 3.50
CA GLU A 406 11.37 32.13 4.72
C GLU A 406 10.74 33.32 5.44
N VAL A 407 10.13 33.06 6.56
CA VAL A 407 9.44 34.06 7.39
C VAL A 407 9.87 33.90 8.84
N LEU A 408 9.79 35.00 9.59
CA LEU A 408 9.96 34.91 11.03
C LEU A 408 8.80 34.13 11.63
N ARG A 409 9.08 33.02 12.30
CA ARG A 409 8.05 32.10 12.81
C ARG A 409 8.29 31.75 14.27
N VAL A 410 7.20 31.57 14.97
CA VAL A 410 7.20 31.09 16.37
C VAL A 410 6.25 29.91 16.51
N PRO A 411 6.46 29.00 17.48
CA PRO A 411 5.49 27.95 17.79
C PRO A 411 4.11 28.55 18.09
N GLN A 412 3.05 27.87 17.66
CA GLN A 412 1.68 28.33 17.91
C GLN A 412 1.38 28.43 19.41
N SER A 413 2.01 27.58 20.25
CA SER A 413 1.92 27.65 21.73
C SER A 413 2.42 28.96 22.32
N ALA A 414 3.38 29.62 21.68
CA ALA A 414 3.96 30.89 22.10
C ALA A 414 3.01 32.08 21.94
N VAL A 415 2.08 32.00 20.97
CA VAL A 415 1.15 33.10 20.68
C VAL A 415 -0.07 32.98 21.59
N GLN A 416 -0.28 34.01 22.42
CA GLN A 416 -1.42 34.12 23.35
C GLN A 416 -2.25 35.36 23.02
N LEU A 417 -3.54 35.28 23.28
CA LEU A 417 -4.42 36.45 23.16
C LEU A 417 -4.42 37.20 24.47
N VAL A 418 -3.77 38.36 24.52
CA VAL A 418 -3.74 39.28 25.67
C VAL A 418 -4.51 40.54 25.30
N GLU A 419 -5.47 40.95 26.08
CA GLU A 419 -6.35 42.13 25.81
C GLU A 419 -6.96 42.11 24.38
N ASN A 420 -7.33 40.92 23.92
CA ASN A 420 -7.88 40.71 22.58
C ASN A 420 -6.90 40.98 21.43
N ARG A 421 -5.58 40.98 21.70
CA ARG A 421 -4.51 41.13 20.71
C ARG A 421 -3.59 39.90 20.73
N PRO A 422 -3.23 39.35 19.59
CA PRO A 422 -2.19 38.31 19.52
C PRO A 422 -0.87 38.86 20.08
N SER A 423 -0.30 38.21 21.07
CA SER A 423 0.90 38.65 21.77
C SER A 423 1.83 37.48 22.05
N VAL A 424 3.12 37.73 22.09
CA VAL A 424 4.16 36.79 22.57
C VAL A 424 4.77 37.40 23.85
N PHE A 425 5.16 36.54 24.79
CA PHE A 425 5.85 37.01 25.99
C PHE A 425 7.32 37.12 25.73
N VAL A 426 7.92 38.28 26.03
CA VAL A 426 9.36 38.55 25.90
C VAL A 426 9.96 38.80 27.28
N PRO A 427 11.22 38.41 27.54
CA PRO A 427 11.90 38.72 28.77
C PRO A 427 12.17 40.23 28.86
N VAL A 428 11.90 40.81 30.04
CA VAL A 428 12.18 42.19 30.39
C VAL A 428 12.84 42.24 31.76
N ASP A 429 13.37 43.41 32.14
CA ASP A 429 13.96 43.57 33.45
C ASP A 429 12.95 43.26 34.55
N GLY A 430 13.19 42.19 35.31
CA GLY A 430 12.39 41.72 36.40
C GLY A 430 11.24 40.78 36.09
N GLY A 431 11.10 40.27 34.83
CA GLY A 431 10.06 39.33 34.49
C GLY A 431 9.80 39.14 32.98
N PHE A 432 8.53 39.00 32.65
CA PHE A 432 8.07 38.83 31.27
C PHE A 432 6.96 39.81 30.95
N ALA A 433 6.99 40.41 29.77
CA ALA A 433 5.95 41.32 29.30
C ALA A 433 5.30 40.78 28.00
N PRO A 434 3.99 40.94 27.83
CA PRO A 434 3.34 40.66 26.59
C PRO A 434 3.72 41.71 25.55
N ARG A 435 4.20 41.27 24.38
CA ARG A 435 4.48 42.11 23.21
C ARG A 435 3.46 41.77 22.12
N ALA A 436 2.66 42.75 21.76
CA ALA A 436 1.68 42.58 20.69
C ALA A 436 2.38 42.31 19.37
N VAL A 437 1.90 41.31 18.64
CA VAL A 437 2.45 40.90 17.36
C VAL A 437 1.35 40.85 16.30
N MET A 438 1.74 41.12 15.06
CA MET A 438 0.85 40.89 13.93
C MET A 438 1.20 39.50 13.34
N VAL A 439 0.25 38.58 13.45
CA VAL A 439 0.39 37.23 12.95
C VAL A 439 0.01 37.14 11.47
N GLY A 440 0.62 36.20 10.77
CA GLY A 440 0.33 35.89 9.38
C GLY A 440 -0.18 34.45 9.22
N THR A 441 0.43 33.72 8.29
CA THR A 441 0.09 32.34 7.98
C THR A 441 0.43 31.41 9.14
N THR A 442 -0.45 30.44 9.41
CA THR A 442 -0.21 29.37 10.38
C THR A 442 -0.06 28.06 9.63
N ALA A 443 1.05 27.36 9.81
CA ALA A 443 1.30 26.06 9.21
C ALA A 443 2.29 25.23 10.01
N GLY A 444 2.11 23.92 10.04
CA GLY A 444 3.05 22.97 10.66
C GLY A 444 3.29 23.21 12.17
N GLY A 445 2.33 23.78 12.91
CA GLY A 445 2.49 24.09 14.33
C GLY A 445 3.22 25.40 14.61
N TYR A 446 3.55 26.17 13.55
CA TYR A 446 4.18 27.50 13.64
C TYR A 446 3.25 28.58 13.10
N VAL A 447 3.47 29.81 13.57
CA VAL A 447 2.76 31.02 13.14
C VAL A 447 3.79 32.02 12.63
N GLU A 448 3.52 32.59 11.44
CA GLU A 448 4.28 33.72 10.89
C GLU A 448 4.10 34.96 11.75
N ILE A 449 5.18 35.63 12.09
CA ILE A 449 5.17 36.95 12.72
C ILE A 449 5.55 38.00 11.69
N ARG A 450 4.61 38.88 11.35
CA ARG A 450 4.84 39.95 10.38
C ARG A 450 5.45 41.19 10.99
N THR A 451 5.01 41.54 12.22
CA THR A 451 5.55 42.68 12.97
C THR A 451 5.49 42.39 14.47
N GLY A 452 6.30 43.07 15.25
CA GLY A 452 6.31 43.01 16.71
C GLY A 452 7.40 42.13 17.30
N LEU A 453 8.09 41.36 16.48
CA LEU A 453 9.27 40.56 16.87
C LEU A 453 10.30 40.63 15.72
N GLU A 454 11.57 40.67 16.08
CA GLU A 454 12.68 40.67 15.12
C GLU A 454 13.49 39.38 15.20
N GLU A 455 14.25 39.04 14.13
CA GLU A 455 15.14 37.90 14.13
C GLU A 455 16.17 38.02 15.26
N GLY A 456 16.32 36.99 16.07
CA GLY A 456 17.21 36.96 17.23
C GLY A 456 16.58 37.44 18.54
N ASP A 457 15.35 38.01 18.53
CA ASP A 457 14.63 38.33 19.75
C ASP A 457 14.35 37.07 20.57
N LEU A 458 14.52 37.18 21.89
CA LEU A 458 14.10 36.13 22.83
C LEU A 458 12.62 36.20 23.08
N PHE A 459 11.94 35.11 23.02
CA PHE A 459 10.52 34.95 23.35
C PHE A 459 10.26 33.64 24.11
N VAL A 460 9.11 33.57 24.77
CA VAL A 460 8.67 32.37 25.48
C VAL A 460 8.04 31.41 24.45
N SER A 461 8.72 30.28 24.17
CA SER A 461 8.25 29.23 23.24
C SER A 461 7.27 28.26 23.88
N ASP A 462 7.46 27.98 25.19
CA ASP A 462 6.56 27.12 25.96
C ASP A 462 6.27 27.77 27.34
N GLY A 463 5.11 27.45 27.91
CA GLY A 463 4.65 28.07 29.18
C GLY A 463 4.00 29.46 29.04
N ALA A 464 3.80 29.98 27.82
CA ALA A 464 3.18 31.27 27.55
C ALA A 464 1.76 31.40 28.16
N PHE A 465 0.99 30.31 28.18
CA PHE A 465 -0.33 30.27 28.82
C PHE A 465 -0.25 30.49 30.32
N THR A 466 0.75 29.98 31.01
CA THR A 466 0.97 30.18 32.45
C THR A 466 1.24 31.67 32.76
N LEU A 467 2.04 32.34 31.92
CA LEU A 467 2.29 33.77 32.04
C LEU A 467 1.04 34.58 31.81
N LYS A 468 0.22 34.26 30.82
CA LYS A 468 -1.06 34.89 30.57
C LYS A 468 -1.99 34.75 31.79
N ALA A 469 -2.12 33.54 32.33
CA ALA A 469 -2.97 33.30 33.50
C ALA A 469 -2.51 34.10 34.73
N GLN A 470 -1.19 34.26 34.93
CA GLN A 470 -0.66 35.08 36.03
C GLN A 470 -0.93 36.59 35.80
N LEU A 471 -0.76 37.07 34.56
CA LEU A 471 -1.04 38.45 34.17
C LEU A 471 -2.51 38.81 34.44
N GLU A 472 -3.42 37.96 34.01
CA GLU A 472 -4.86 38.16 34.25
C GLU A 472 -5.21 38.13 35.75
N LYS A 473 -4.57 37.27 36.54
CA LYS A 473 -4.76 37.20 37.99
C LYS A 473 -4.27 38.47 38.67
N ASP A 474 -3.12 39.02 38.27
CA ASP A 474 -2.57 40.24 38.85
C ASP A 474 -3.45 41.46 38.51
N ALA A 475 -4.01 41.50 37.27
CA ALA A 475 -4.98 42.55 36.87
C ALA A 475 -6.29 42.50 37.66
N PHE A 476 -6.77 41.34 38.11
CA PHE A 476 -7.95 41.20 38.96
C PHE A 476 -7.63 41.42 40.45
N GLY A 477 -6.36 41.30 40.89
CA GLY A 477 -5.92 41.45 42.27
C GLY A 477 -5.85 42.89 42.76
N ASP A 478 -5.56 43.84 41.89
CA ASP A 478 -5.45 45.29 42.25
C ASP A 478 -6.80 46.03 42.35
N GLY A 479 -7.92 45.35 41.98
CA GLY A 479 -9.26 45.94 42.01
C GLY A 479 -9.97 46.00 43.37
N HIS A 480 -9.40 45.53 44.48
CA HIS A 480 -10.05 45.52 45.83
C HIS A 480 -9.19 46.17 46.86
N GLY A 481 -8.93 47.45 46.68
CA GLY A 481 -8.29 48.31 47.67
C GLY A 481 -9.01 49.67 47.85
N HIS A 482 -10.24 49.66 48.37
CA HIS A 482 -10.85 50.87 49.02
C HIS A 482 -11.74 50.44 50.15
#